data_cbda729112ee749fd7423cca665db9fe
#
_entry.id   cbda729112ee749fd7423cca665db9fe
#
_cell.length_a   1.000
_cell.length_b   1.000
_cell.length_c   1.000
_cell.angle_alpha   90.00
_cell.angle_beta   90.00
_cell.angle_gamma   90.00
#
_symmetry.space_group_name_H-M   'P 1'
#
loop_
_entity.id
_entity.type
_entity.pdbx_description
1 polymer ?
#
loop_
_entity_poly.entity_id
_entity_poly.type
_entity_poly.pdbx_seq_one_letter_code
_entity_poly.pdbx_strand_id
1 'polypeptide(L)'
;KERKELVSVSKKNHLSTFLAGAFLFGHFFCWFNAVKLTNIGSAVVLAALHPLVVIVLTVFVFKRKVSMRQILGIVLALLGGTMVAGFDYRELSQGNFIGDILAFLAAIFMGLYFAIGNEVRKEVSGKVYVFLVFLACWICFTIGVIATKTPVLGYSLKDYVLILGLTLVCQIGAHAVFNLCFGYVDSLYVSAWESGESVFAIILSIIFLGQFPTQWEIMGCAVVVAGLLYYNYFSSKQEK
;
A
#
# COMPACT_ATOMS: atom_id res chain seq x y z
N LYS A 1 24.04 -8.90 -16.08
CA LYS A 1 24.13 -7.57 -15.46
C LYS A 1 23.56 -7.59 -14.04
N GLU A 2 22.33 -8.05 -13.85
CA GLU A 2 21.64 -8.06 -12.57
C GLU A 2 22.34 -8.95 -11.51
N ARG A 3 22.90 -10.11 -11.88
CA ARG A 3 23.66 -10.96 -10.95
C ARG A 3 24.90 -10.28 -10.37
N LYS A 4 25.60 -9.46 -11.17
CA LYS A 4 26.77 -8.69 -10.68
C LYS A 4 26.32 -7.59 -9.73
N GLU A 5 25.24 -6.91 -10.08
CA GLU A 5 24.66 -5.87 -9.23
C GLU A 5 24.20 -6.44 -7.89
N LEU A 6 23.53 -7.58 -7.87
CA LEU A 6 23.02 -8.24 -6.65
C LEU A 6 24.14 -8.52 -5.64
N VAL A 7 25.34 -8.86 -6.12
CA VAL A 7 26.52 -9.09 -5.25
C VAL A 7 27.19 -7.77 -4.85
N SER A 8 27.05 -6.71 -5.65
CA SER A 8 27.69 -5.40 -5.44
C SER A 8 26.85 -4.42 -4.63
N VAL A 9 25.58 -4.77 -4.30
CA VAL A 9 24.72 -3.93 -3.44
C VAL A 9 25.41 -3.70 -2.10
N SER A 10 25.44 -2.45 -1.63
CA SER A 10 26.08 -2.09 -0.37
C SER A 10 25.37 -2.78 0.83
N LYS A 11 26.13 -3.07 1.90
CA LYS A 11 25.54 -3.65 3.15
C LYS A 11 24.39 -2.80 3.70
N LYS A 12 24.48 -1.48 3.58
CA LYS A 12 23.43 -0.54 3.97
C LYS A 12 22.16 -0.78 3.16
N ASN A 13 22.27 -0.89 1.84
CA ASN A 13 21.14 -1.11 0.96
C ASN A 13 20.53 -2.50 1.11
N HIS A 14 21.35 -3.53 1.40
CA HIS A 14 20.83 -4.84 1.77
C HIS A 14 19.98 -4.79 3.03
N LEU A 15 20.48 -4.12 4.08
CA LEU A 15 19.72 -3.97 5.34
C LEU A 15 18.44 -3.17 5.11
N SER A 16 18.52 -2.05 4.40
CA SER A 16 17.34 -1.22 4.09
C SER A 16 16.31 -1.98 3.26
N THR A 17 16.74 -2.77 2.27
CA THR A 17 15.83 -3.59 1.47
C THR A 17 15.22 -4.72 2.28
N PHE A 18 15.99 -5.34 3.19
CA PHE A 18 15.44 -6.34 4.11
C PHE A 18 14.39 -5.73 5.04
N LEU A 19 14.65 -4.55 5.60
CA LEU A 19 13.67 -3.82 6.42
C LEU A 19 12.42 -3.46 5.62
N ALA A 20 12.57 -3.00 4.36
CA ALA A 20 11.43 -2.74 3.49
C ALA A 20 10.58 -4.00 3.27
N GLY A 21 11.22 -5.16 3.02
CA GLY A 21 10.51 -6.44 2.90
C GLY A 21 9.85 -6.91 4.20
N ALA A 22 10.49 -6.66 5.35
CA ALA A 22 9.90 -6.94 6.66
C ALA A 22 8.70 -6.03 6.95
N PHE A 23 8.73 -4.76 6.55
CA PHE A 23 7.57 -3.87 6.66
C PHE A 23 6.45 -4.27 5.69
N LEU A 24 6.77 -4.71 4.49
CA LEU A 24 5.78 -5.26 3.56
C LEU A 24 5.10 -6.50 4.15
N PHE A 25 5.86 -7.40 4.79
CA PHE A 25 5.31 -8.52 5.57
C PHE A 25 4.40 -8.02 6.69
N GLY A 26 4.85 -7.04 7.48
CA GLY A 26 4.08 -6.45 8.57
C GLY A 26 2.76 -5.85 8.08
N HIS A 27 2.79 -5.14 6.93
CA HIS A 27 1.61 -4.63 6.27
C HIS A 27 0.59 -5.74 5.97
N PHE A 28 0.99 -6.77 5.23
CA PHE A 28 0.08 -7.87 4.89
C PHE A 28 -0.40 -8.65 6.10
N PHE A 29 0.48 -8.92 7.06
CA PHE A 29 0.11 -9.62 8.29
C PHE A 29 -0.97 -8.84 9.05
N CYS A 30 -0.77 -7.55 9.24
CA CYS A 30 -1.73 -6.69 9.91
C CYS A 30 -3.02 -6.55 9.11
N TRP A 31 -2.94 -6.33 7.80
CA TRP A 31 -4.08 -6.19 6.90
C TRP A 31 -4.98 -7.42 6.90
N PHE A 32 -4.44 -8.62 6.64
CA PHE A 32 -5.22 -9.85 6.59
C PHE A 32 -5.85 -10.22 7.95
N ASN A 33 -5.23 -9.83 9.06
CA ASN A 33 -5.85 -10.02 10.37
C ASN A 33 -6.88 -8.93 10.69
N ALA A 34 -6.66 -7.69 10.27
CA ALA A 34 -7.62 -6.61 10.42
C ALA A 34 -8.96 -6.94 9.76
N VAL A 35 -8.95 -7.33 8.48
CA VAL A 35 -10.19 -7.65 7.74
C VAL A 35 -10.96 -8.86 8.27
N LYS A 36 -10.35 -9.66 9.15
CA LYS A 36 -11.04 -10.76 9.87
C LYS A 36 -11.63 -10.31 11.19
N LEU A 37 -11.10 -9.25 11.79
CA LEU A 37 -11.40 -8.84 13.16
C LEU A 37 -12.25 -7.58 13.25
N THR A 38 -12.26 -6.73 12.22
CA THR A 38 -13.09 -5.53 12.19
C THR A 38 -13.91 -5.44 10.91
N ASN A 39 -14.75 -4.43 10.81
CA ASN A 39 -15.54 -4.15 9.62
C ASN A 39 -14.60 -3.83 8.42
N ILE A 40 -14.92 -4.38 7.23
CA ILE A 40 -14.12 -4.18 6.03
C ILE A 40 -13.96 -2.70 5.68
N GLY A 41 -15.05 -1.91 5.80
CA GLY A 41 -15.01 -0.47 5.56
C GLY A 41 -14.01 0.24 6.48
N SER A 42 -14.06 -0.05 7.80
CA SER A 42 -13.09 0.48 8.78
C SER A 42 -11.66 0.06 8.46
N ALA A 43 -11.45 -1.22 8.15
CA ALA A 43 -10.12 -1.73 7.80
C ALA A 43 -9.54 -1.01 6.58
N VAL A 44 -10.33 -0.86 5.51
CA VAL A 44 -9.90 -0.18 4.26
C VAL A 44 -9.55 1.29 4.55
N VAL A 45 -10.42 2.02 5.26
CA VAL A 45 -10.20 3.44 5.57
C VAL A 45 -8.94 3.64 6.42
N LEU A 46 -8.74 2.81 7.45
CA LEU A 46 -7.58 2.93 8.33
C LEU A 46 -6.28 2.55 7.61
N ALA A 47 -6.29 1.50 6.79
CA ALA A 47 -5.11 1.10 6.01
C ALA A 47 -4.78 2.12 4.92
N ALA A 48 -5.78 2.79 4.33
CA ALA A 48 -5.59 3.84 3.33
C ALA A 48 -4.90 5.11 3.88
N LEU A 49 -4.69 5.23 5.20
CA LEU A 49 -3.98 6.36 5.80
C LEU A 49 -2.46 6.36 5.55
N HIS A 50 -1.90 5.34 4.89
CA HIS A 50 -0.45 5.23 4.63
C HIS A 50 0.16 6.46 3.92
N PRO A 51 -0.52 7.25 3.04
CA PRO A 51 0.08 8.46 2.49
C PRO A 51 0.42 9.51 3.55
N LEU A 52 -0.36 9.58 4.64
CA LEU A 52 -0.04 10.48 5.76
C LEU A 52 1.26 10.03 6.47
N VAL A 53 1.48 8.73 6.59
CA VAL A 53 2.74 8.19 7.12
C VAL A 53 3.91 8.56 6.20
N VAL A 54 3.75 8.44 4.88
CA VAL A 54 4.76 8.86 3.90
C VAL A 54 5.06 10.35 4.01
N ILE A 55 4.04 11.21 4.21
CA ILE A 55 4.24 12.66 4.46
C ILE A 55 5.11 12.87 5.70
N VAL A 56 4.75 12.24 6.82
CA VAL A 56 5.50 12.36 8.08
C VAL A 56 6.96 11.95 7.87
N LEU A 57 7.21 10.81 7.23
CA LEU A 57 8.57 10.35 6.95
C LEU A 57 9.31 11.30 6.00
N THR A 58 8.65 11.80 4.95
CA THR A 58 9.21 12.73 3.99
C THR A 58 9.68 14.01 4.67
N VAL A 59 8.86 14.57 5.57
CA VAL A 59 9.16 15.83 6.25
C VAL A 59 10.17 15.63 7.39
N PHE A 60 9.92 14.70 8.30
CA PHE A 60 10.68 14.61 9.56
C PHE A 60 11.93 13.73 9.44
N VAL A 61 11.90 12.66 8.63
CA VAL A 61 13.04 11.74 8.48
C VAL A 61 13.92 12.17 7.31
N PHE A 62 13.34 12.37 6.14
CA PHE A 62 14.09 12.73 4.92
C PHE A 62 14.30 14.24 4.79
N LYS A 63 13.71 15.06 5.66
CA LYS A 63 13.85 16.54 5.70
C LYS A 63 13.53 17.20 4.36
N ARG A 64 12.62 16.61 3.59
CA ARG A 64 12.13 17.17 2.33
C ARG A 64 10.89 18.03 2.58
N LYS A 65 10.71 19.06 1.76
CA LYS A 65 9.55 19.95 1.86
C LYS A 65 8.36 19.34 1.15
N VAL A 66 7.24 19.26 1.85
CA VAL A 66 5.92 18.95 1.28
C VAL A 66 5.06 20.18 1.40
N SER A 67 4.44 20.63 0.31
CA SER A 67 3.61 21.82 0.36
C SER A 67 2.27 21.53 1.03
N MET A 68 1.70 22.54 1.71
CA MET A 68 0.36 22.42 2.30
C MET A 68 -0.71 22.08 1.25
N ARG A 69 -0.51 22.50 0.01
CA ARG A 69 -1.42 22.20 -1.11
C ARG A 69 -1.37 20.71 -1.50
N GLN A 70 -0.19 20.10 -1.49
CA GLN A 70 -0.06 18.65 -1.72
C GLN A 70 -0.74 17.87 -0.60
N ILE A 71 -0.53 18.28 0.66
CA ILE A 71 -1.20 17.66 1.81
C ILE A 71 -2.73 17.76 1.65
N LEU A 72 -3.25 18.91 1.28
CA LEU A 72 -4.68 19.10 1.06
C LEU A 72 -5.22 18.17 -0.04
N GLY A 73 -4.50 18.00 -1.15
CA GLY A 73 -4.88 17.08 -2.22
C GLY A 73 -4.99 15.63 -1.74
N ILE A 74 -4.01 15.18 -0.94
CA ILE A 74 -4.01 13.83 -0.35
C ILE A 74 -5.17 13.67 0.65
N VAL A 75 -5.40 14.65 1.52
CA VAL A 75 -6.51 14.62 2.48
C VAL A 75 -7.86 14.55 1.75
N LEU A 76 -8.04 15.31 0.68
CA LEU A 76 -9.25 15.22 -0.14
C LEU A 76 -9.42 13.84 -0.76
N ALA A 77 -8.35 13.24 -1.32
CA ALA A 77 -8.41 11.88 -1.88
C ALA A 77 -8.77 10.85 -0.80
N LEU A 78 -8.20 10.96 0.40
CA LEU A 78 -8.54 10.09 1.52
C LEU A 78 -9.99 10.24 1.98
N LEU A 79 -10.50 11.48 2.06
CA LEU A 79 -11.91 11.73 2.38
C LEU A 79 -12.84 11.12 1.32
N GLY A 80 -12.51 11.26 0.04
CA GLY A 80 -13.26 10.59 -1.02
C GLY A 80 -13.23 9.07 -0.90
N GLY A 81 -12.07 8.47 -0.59
CA GLY A 81 -11.92 7.04 -0.34
C GLY A 81 -12.76 6.54 0.83
N THR A 82 -12.86 7.32 1.93
CA THR A 82 -13.72 6.98 3.07
C THR A 82 -15.20 6.97 2.67
N MET A 83 -15.63 7.90 1.80
CA MET A 83 -17.00 7.92 1.28
C MET A 83 -17.29 6.68 0.41
N VAL A 84 -16.32 6.27 -0.43
CA VAL A 84 -16.43 5.07 -1.28
C VAL A 84 -16.49 3.80 -0.44
N ALA A 85 -15.69 3.71 0.62
CA ALA A 85 -15.70 2.55 1.52
C ALA A 85 -17.01 2.42 2.33
N GLY A 86 -17.92 3.38 2.24
CA GLY A 86 -19.17 3.37 3.00
C GLY A 86 -18.96 3.50 4.51
N PHE A 87 -17.90 4.20 4.91
CA PHE A 87 -17.50 4.31 6.30
C PHE A 87 -18.56 5.01 7.13
N ASP A 88 -19.14 4.29 8.09
CA ASP A 88 -19.96 4.86 9.17
C ASP A 88 -19.10 4.93 10.44
N TYR A 89 -18.94 6.15 11.00
CA TYR A 89 -18.20 6.35 12.25
C TYR A 89 -18.75 5.51 13.42
N ARG A 90 -20.02 5.08 13.35
CA ARG A 90 -20.66 4.18 14.34
C ARG A 90 -20.03 2.78 14.29
N GLU A 91 -19.52 2.37 13.15
CA GLU A 91 -18.88 1.06 12.99
C GLU A 91 -17.54 0.97 13.71
N LEU A 92 -16.81 2.08 13.86
CA LEU A 92 -15.61 2.15 14.72
C LEU A 92 -15.92 1.83 16.19
N SER A 93 -17.12 2.17 16.66
CA SER A 93 -17.53 1.90 18.04
C SER A 93 -18.08 0.47 18.25
N GLN A 94 -18.46 -0.22 17.18
CA GLN A 94 -19.01 -1.58 17.21
C GLN A 94 -18.00 -2.63 16.72
N GLY A 95 -16.90 -2.20 16.06
CA GLY A 95 -15.84 -3.08 15.55
C GLY A 95 -14.97 -3.62 16.69
N ASN A 96 -14.21 -4.66 16.37
CA ASN A 96 -13.16 -5.12 17.25
C ASN A 96 -11.99 -4.13 17.20
N PHE A 97 -11.78 -3.39 18.29
CA PHE A 97 -10.70 -2.40 18.44
C PHE A 97 -9.30 -2.94 18.05
N ILE A 98 -9.05 -4.23 18.27
CA ILE A 98 -7.80 -4.87 17.85
C ILE A 98 -7.69 -4.88 16.33
N GLY A 99 -8.79 -5.16 15.60
CA GLY A 99 -8.81 -5.12 14.15
C GLY A 99 -8.51 -3.73 13.60
N ASP A 100 -9.06 -2.69 14.22
CA ASP A 100 -8.82 -1.29 13.84
C ASP A 100 -7.35 -0.87 14.08
N ILE A 101 -6.77 -1.28 15.23
CA ILE A 101 -5.33 -1.09 15.48
C ILE A 101 -4.49 -1.79 14.42
N LEU A 102 -4.81 -3.02 14.07
CA LEU A 102 -4.08 -3.76 13.04
C LEU A 102 -4.18 -3.08 11.67
N ALA A 103 -5.35 -2.57 11.28
CA ALA A 103 -5.53 -1.82 10.05
C ALA A 103 -4.67 -0.55 10.03
N PHE A 104 -4.62 0.19 11.13
CA PHE A 104 -3.76 1.37 11.26
C PHE A 104 -2.26 1.01 11.25
N LEU A 105 -1.86 -0.08 11.90
CA LEU A 105 -0.48 -0.58 11.81
C LEU A 105 -0.13 -1.01 10.39
N ALA A 106 -1.07 -1.59 9.63
CA ALA A 106 -0.86 -1.89 8.22
C ALA A 106 -0.55 -0.63 7.41
N ALA A 107 -1.23 0.50 7.68
CA ALA A 107 -0.90 1.79 7.06
C ALA A 107 0.51 2.27 7.42
N ILE A 108 0.91 2.14 8.68
CA ILE A 108 2.27 2.53 9.12
C ILE A 108 3.32 1.70 8.39
N PHE A 109 3.16 0.39 8.35
CA PHE A 109 4.11 -0.50 7.68
C PHE A 109 4.17 -0.25 6.16
N MET A 110 3.04 0.02 5.52
CA MET A 110 3.01 0.38 4.10
C MET A 110 3.77 1.68 3.82
N GLY A 111 3.54 2.71 4.61
CA GLY A 111 4.25 3.98 4.49
C GLY A 111 5.76 3.84 4.69
N LEU A 112 6.19 3.05 5.67
CA LEU A 112 7.62 2.74 5.90
C LEU A 112 8.23 1.99 4.72
N TYR A 113 7.55 0.96 4.21
CA TYR A 113 7.98 0.22 3.03
C TYR A 113 8.14 1.12 1.81
N PHE A 114 7.18 2.00 1.52
CA PHE A 114 7.25 2.95 0.41
C PHE A 114 8.40 3.93 0.57
N ALA A 115 8.53 4.53 1.73
CA ALA A 115 9.55 5.53 2.00
C ALA A 115 10.98 4.97 1.89
N ILE A 116 11.23 3.77 2.46
CA ILE A 116 12.52 3.09 2.34
C ILE A 116 12.77 2.66 0.90
N GLY A 117 11.75 2.13 0.21
CA GLY A 117 11.84 1.71 -1.17
C GLY A 117 12.29 2.85 -2.08
N ASN A 118 11.72 4.02 -1.91
CA ASN A 118 12.10 5.22 -2.67
C ASN A 118 13.58 5.60 -2.47
N GLU A 119 14.10 5.50 -1.24
CA GLU A 119 15.52 5.81 -0.97
C GLU A 119 16.45 4.76 -1.56
N VAL A 120 16.17 3.48 -1.38
CA VAL A 120 17.02 2.39 -1.90
C VAL A 120 17.04 2.38 -3.43
N ARG A 121 15.92 2.68 -4.06
CA ARG A 121 15.78 2.71 -5.52
C ARG A 121 16.62 3.80 -6.22
N LYS A 122 17.16 4.75 -5.50
CA LYS A 122 18.12 5.72 -6.04
C LYS A 122 19.48 5.09 -6.39
N GLU A 123 19.85 4.02 -5.69
CA GLU A 123 21.16 3.36 -5.82
C GLU A 123 21.07 1.94 -6.37
N VAL A 124 19.90 1.29 -6.25
CA VAL A 124 19.67 -0.10 -6.63
C VAL A 124 18.68 -0.16 -7.79
N SER A 125 18.98 -0.97 -8.81
CA SER A 125 18.10 -1.15 -9.96
C SER A 125 16.75 -1.78 -9.55
N GLY A 126 15.68 -1.47 -10.32
CA GLY A 126 14.34 -1.95 -9.99
C GLY A 126 14.22 -3.44 -9.89
N LYS A 127 14.82 -4.18 -10.81
CA LYS A 127 14.75 -5.65 -10.83
C LYS A 127 15.43 -6.27 -9.61
N VAL A 128 16.60 -5.75 -9.24
CA VAL A 128 17.34 -6.23 -8.06
C VAL A 128 16.57 -5.89 -6.77
N TYR A 129 16.04 -4.67 -6.67
CA TYR A 129 15.25 -4.25 -5.52
C TYR A 129 13.98 -5.09 -5.35
N VAL A 130 13.18 -5.26 -6.42
CA VAL A 130 11.95 -6.10 -6.38
C VAL A 130 12.27 -7.52 -5.92
N PHE A 131 13.31 -8.12 -6.47
CA PHE A 131 13.74 -9.46 -6.07
C PHE A 131 14.10 -9.52 -4.58
N LEU A 132 14.94 -8.61 -4.11
CA LEU A 132 15.42 -8.60 -2.72
C LEU A 132 14.31 -8.30 -1.71
N VAL A 133 13.42 -7.34 -2.00
CA VAL A 133 12.32 -6.99 -1.09
C VAL A 133 11.29 -8.11 -0.97
N PHE A 134 10.97 -8.78 -2.08
CA PHE A 134 10.04 -9.91 -2.05
C PHE A 134 10.67 -11.14 -1.41
N LEU A 135 11.98 -11.36 -1.61
CA LEU A 135 12.71 -12.41 -0.90
C LEU A 135 12.69 -12.19 0.61
N ALA A 136 12.95 -10.96 1.06
CA ALA A 136 12.89 -10.62 2.48
C ALA A 136 11.48 -10.80 3.06
N CYS A 137 10.45 -10.34 2.35
CA CYS A 137 9.06 -10.53 2.74
C CYS A 137 8.72 -12.04 2.83
N TRP A 138 9.13 -12.84 1.83
CA TRP A 138 8.93 -14.28 1.83
C TRP A 138 9.64 -14.98 3.01
N ILE A 139 10.87 -14.59 3.34
CA ILE A 139 11.59 -15.11 4.52
C ILE A 139 10.78 -14.83 5.79
N CYS A 140 10.27 -13.60 5.96
CA CYS A 140 9.46 -13.23 7.13
C CYS A 140 8.17 -14.07 7.21
N PHE A 141 7.46 -14.26 6.09
CA PHE A 141 6.29 -15.13 6.05
C PHE A 141 6.64 -16.58 6.37
N THR A 142 7.75 -17.10 5.84
CA THR A 142 8.19 -18.47 6.09
C THR A 142 8.48 -18.68 7.58
N ILE A 143 9.17 -17.75 8.22
CA ILE A 143 9.41 -17.77 9.68
C ILE A 143 8.07 -17.77 10.43
N GLY A 144 7.12 -16.89 10.04
CA GLY A 144 5.79 -16.84 10.64
C GLY A 144 5.03 -18.15 10.52
N VAL A 145 5.00 -18.76 9.33
CA VAL A 145 4.36 -20.06 9.07
C VAL A 145 4.96 -21.17 9.93
N ILE A 146 6.29 -21.24 10.02
CA ILE A 146 6.99 -22.25 10.85
C ILE A 146 6.65 -22.02 12.34
N ALA A 147 6.71 -20.78 12.81
CA ALA A 147 6.46 -20.44 14.21
C ALA A 147 5.01 -20.74 14.65
N THR A 148 4.04 -20.50 13.75
CA THR A 148 2.61 -20.72 14.02
C THR A 148 2.16 -22.14 13.64
N LYS A 149 3.04 -22.96 13.05
CA LYS A 149 2.70 -24.30 12.52
C LYS A 149 1.51 -24.27 11.57
N THR A 150 1.34 -23.19 10.83
CA THR A 150 0.23 -23.03 9.87
C THR A 150 0.42 -24.01 8.71
N PRO A 151 -0.58 -24.85 8.36
CA PRO A 151 -0.46 -25.76 7.25
C PRO A 151 -0.38 -24.97 5.94
N VAL A 152 0.55 -25.33 5.06
CA VAL A 152 0.73 -24.72 3.72
C VAL A 152 0.20 -25.61 2.58
N LEU A 153 -0.19 -26.82 2.91
CA LEU A 153 -0.73 -27.81 1.97
C LEU A 153 -2.08 -28.33 2.47
N GLY A 154 -2.85 -28.95 1.58
CA GLY A 154 -4.15 -29.55 1.92
C GLY A 154 -5.34 -28.63 1.68
N TYR A 155 -5.14 -27.48 1.05
CA TYR A 155 -6.21 -26.58 0.64
C TYR A 155 -6.92 -27.06 -0.64
N SER A 156 -8.11 -26.54 -0.91
CA SER A 156 -8.85 -26.86 -2.14
C SER A 156 -8.15 -26.29 -3.38
N LEU A 157 -8.41 -26.89 -4.56
CA LEU A 157 -7.91 -26.34 -5.82
C LEU A 157 -8.36 -24.89 -6.03
N LYS A 158 -9.58 -24.57 -5.61
CA LYS A 158 -10.13 -23.20 -5.67
C LYS A 158 -9.25 -22.22 -4.89
N ASP A 159 -8.80 -22.59 -3.68
CA ASP A 159 -7.96 -21.73 -2.86
C ASP A 159 -6.60 -21.49 -3.51
N TYR A 160 -5.98 -22.54 -4.09
CA TYR A 160 -4.72 -22.37 -4.82
C TYR A 160 -4.88 -21.48 -6.06
N VAL A 161 -5.97 -21.58 -6.80
CA VAL A 161 -6.26 -20.71 -7.96
C VAL A 161 -6.45 -19.25 -7.51
N LEU A 162 -7.16 -19.02 -6.40
CA LEU A 162 -7.33 -17.68 -5.84
C LEU A 162 -6.01 -17.09 -5.36
N ILE A 163 -5.18 -17.88 -4.67
CA ILE A 163 -3.84 -17.45 -4.21
C ILE A 163 -2.95 -17.11 -5.41
N LEU A 164 -2.98 -17.92 -6.46
CA LEU A 164 -2.24 -17.64 -7.70
C LEU A 164 -2.73 -16.34 -8.35
N GLY A 165 -4.05 -16.13 -8.43
CA GLY A 165 -4.65 -14.90 -8.95
C GLY A 165 -4.20 -13.66 -8.15
N LEU A 166 -4.27 -13.71 -6.82
CA LEU A 166 -3.78 -12.64 -5.94
C LEU A 166 -2.28 -12.39 -6.14
N THR A 167 -1.48 -13.45 -6.30
CA THR A 167 -0.04 -13.30 -6.52
C THR A 167 0.26 -12.63 -7.86
N LEU A 168 -0.38 -13.05 -8.94
CA LEU A 168 -0.12 -12.50 -10.27
C LEU A 168 -0.65 -11.06 -10.40
N VAL A 169 -1.85 -10.79 -9.92
CA VAL A 169 -2.50 -9.48 -10.08
C VAL A 169 -1.98 -8.48 -9.03
N CYS A 170 -2.09 -8.82 -7.75
CA CYS A 170 -1.78 -7.85 -6.69
C CYS A 170 -0.28 -7.76 -6.40
N GLN A 171 0.46 -8.88 -6.36
CA GLN A 171 1.88 -8.82 -6.02
C GLN A 171 2.73 -8.43 -7.24
N ILE A 172 2.59 -9.13 -8.36
CA ILE A 172 3.40 -8.87 -9.56
C ILE A 172 2.83 -7.68 -10.33
N GLY A 173 1.52 -7.62 -10.54
CA GLY A 173 0.86 -6.57 -11.31
C GLY A 173 0.78 -5.22 -10.60
N ALA A 174 0.76 -5.17 -9.26
CA ALA A 174 0.70 -3.94 -8.49
C ALA A 174 1.98 -3.65 -7.71
N HIS A 175 2.29 -4.41 -6.65
CA HIS A 175 3.43 -4.10 -5.78
C HIS A 175 4.79 -4.10 -6.49
N ALA A 176 5.02 -5.01 -7.47
CA ALA A 176 6.26 -4.96 -8.24
C ALA A 176 6.32 -3.70 -9.10
N VAL A 177 5.20 -3.24 -9.66
CA VAL A 177 5.12 -1.99 -10.42
C VAL A 177 5.40 -0.79 -9.52
N PHE A 178 4.81 -0.70 -8.32
CA PHE A 178 5.14 0.36 -7.35
C PHE A 178 6.65 0.42 -7.05
N ASN A 179 7.26 -0.73 -6.79
CA ASN A 179 8.70 -0.83 -6.56
C ASN A 179 9.54 -0.35 -7.75
N LEU A 180 9.08 -0.59 -8.97
CA LEU A 180 9.73 -0.07 -10.17
C LEU A 180 9.55 1.45 -10.27
N CYS A 181 8.37 1.97 -9.97
CA CYS A 181 8.05 3.40 -10.01
C CYS A 181 8.91 4.23 -9.05
N PHE A 182 9.27 3.72 -7.86
CA PHE A 182 10.10 4.44 -6.89
C PHE A 182 11.47 4.91 -7.44
N GLY A 183 11.95 4.36 -8.54
CA GLY A 183 13.16 4.83 -9.22
C GLY A 183 12.95 6.03 -10.14
N TYR A 184 11.72 6.44 -10.39
CA TYR A 184 11.35 7.48 -11.35
C TYR A 184 10.53 8.58 -10.70
N VAL A 185 9.75 8.27 -9.70
CA VAL A 185 8.87 9.20 -9.00
C VAL A 185 9.00 9.03 -7.48
N ASP A 186 8.64 10.07 -6.75
CA ASP A 186 8.69 10.07 -5.28
C ASP A 186 7.64 9.11 -4.69
N SER A 187 7.96 8.51 -3.53
CA SER A 187 7.04 7.61 -2.83
C SER A 187 5.73 8.28 -2.41
N LEU A 188 5.77 9.58 -2.13
CA LEU A 188 4.56 10.34 -1.82
C LEU A 188 3.63 10.43 -3.04
N TYR A 189 4.21 10.56 -4.25
CA TYR A 189 3.45 10.55 -5.49
C TYR A 189 2.77 9.20 -5.72
N VAL A 190 3.52 8.09 -5.58
CA VAL A 190 2.98 6.73 -5.73
C VAL A 190 1.87 6.48 -4.71
N SER A 191 2.11 6.82 -3.44
CA SER A 191 1.16 6.59 -2.36
C SER A 191 -0.11 7.43 -2.49
N ALA A 192 0.00 8.66 -3.01
CA ALA A 192 -1.15 9.50 -3.31
C ALA A 192 -2.02 8.87 -4.42
N TRP A 193 -1.41 8.42 -5.52
CA TRP A 193 -2.12 7.80 -6.63
C TRP A 193 -2.72 6.45 -6.29
N GLU A 194 -2.14 5.70 -5.36
CA GLU A 194 -2.72 4.45 -4.84
C GLU A 194 -4.08 4.71 -4.18
N SER A 195 -4.31 5.87 -3.57
CA SER A 195 -5.63 6.26 -3.05
C SER A 195 -6.74 6.26 -4.12
N GLY A 196 -6.38 6.26 -5.42
CA GLY A 196 -7.31 6.10 -6.53
C GLY A 196 -7.83 4.67 -6.72
N GLU A 197 -7.34 3.68 -5.97
CA GLU A 197 -7.78 2.28 -6.05
C GLU A 197 -9.29 2.12 -5.88
N SER A 198 -9.90 2.95 -5.01
CA SER A 198 -11.33 2.95 -4.76
C SER A 198 -12.18 3.25 -6.00
N VAL A 199 -11.69 4.10 -6.91
CA VAL A 199 -12.36 4.38 -8.20
C VAL A 199 -12.31 3.14 -9.11
N PHE A 200 -11.15 2.49 -9.18
CA PHE A 200 -11.01 1.24 -9.96
C PHE A 200 -11.81 0.08 -9.35
N ALA A 201 -11.88 -0.01 -8.02
CA ALA A 201 -12.69 -1.01 -7.34
C ALA A 201 -14.17 -0.91 -7.73
N ILE A 202 -14.72 0.30 -7.81
CA ILE A 202 -16.10 0.53 -8.27
C ILE A 202 -16.27 0.13 -9.75
N ILE A 203 -15.36 0.53 -10.62
CA ILE A 203 -15.41 0.15 -12.04
C ILE A 203 -15.41 -1.39 -12.18
N LEU A 204 -14.52 -2.07 -11.46
CA LEU A 204 -14.42 -3.53 -11.48
C LEU A 204 -15.67 -4.20 -10.88
N SER A 205 -16.28 -3.61 -9.83
CA SER A 205 -17.51 -4.15 -9.23
C SER A 205 -18.70 -4.11 -10.20
N ILE A 206 -18.80 -3.06 -11.01
CA ILE A 206 -19.81 -2.99 -12.07
C ILE A 206 -19.56 -4.08 -13.12
N ILE A 207 -18.31 -4.20 -13.58
CA ILE A 207 -17.96 -5.12 -14.69
C ILE A 207 -18.09 -6.58 -14.29
N PHE A 208 -17.57 -6.96 -13.12
CA PHE A 208 -17.47 -8.36 -12.70
C PHE A 208 -18.60 -8.83 -11.80
N LEU A 209 -19.22 -7.93 -11.03
CA LEU A 209 -20.23 -8.28 -10.05
C LEU A 209 -21.63 -7.75 -10.43
N GLY A 210 -21.73 -6.87 -11.44
CA GLY A 210 -22.99 -6.21 -11.81
C GLY A 210 -23.54 -5.28 -10.72
N GLN A 211 -22.69 -4.86 -9.77
CA GLN A 211 -23.08 -3.99 -8.68
C GLN A 211 -22.93 -2.52 -9.10
N PHE A 212 -24.03 -1.78 -9.06
CA PHE A 212 -24.02 -0.35 -9.38
C PHE A 212 -23.74 0.45 -8.12
N PRO A 213 -22.88 1.49 -8.22
CA PRO A 213 -22.51 2.29 -7.07
C PRO A 213 -23.69 3.14 -6.58
N THR A 214 -23.71 3.36 -5.29
CA THR A 214 -24.60 4.30 -4.62
C THR A 214 -24.22 5.75 -4.96
N GLN A 215 -25.13 6.70 -4.69
CA GLN A 215 -24.81 8.13 -4.89
C GLN A 215 -23.59 8.57 -4.04
N TRP A 216 -23.42 8.03 -2.83
CA TRP A 216 -22.30 8.33 -1.96
C TRP A 216 -20.96 7.83 -2.53
N GLU A 217 -20.94 6.63 -3.12
CA GLU A 217 -19.76 6.08 -3.78
C GLU A 217 -19.38 6.89 -5.02
N ILE A 218 -20.36 7.32 -5.82
CA ILE A 218 -20.12 8.20 -6.98
C ILE A 218 -19.52 9.55 -6.53
N MET A 219 -20.11 10.16 -5.49
CA MET A 219 -19.57 11.41 -4.94
C MET A 219 -18.17 11.22 -4.37
N GLY A 220 -17.92 10.11 -3.66
CA GLY A 220 -16.62 9.75 -3.14
C GLY A 220 -15.58 9.62 -4.26
N CYS A 221 -15.90 8.92 -5.34
CA CYS A 221 -15.01 8.83 -6.52
C CYS A 221 -14.68 10.20 -7.11
N ALA A 222 -15.67 11.09 -7.23
CA ALA A 222 -15.44 12.44 -7.73
C ALA A 222 -14.48 13.23 -6.82
N VAL A 223 -14.62 13.08 -5.49
CA VAL A 223 -13.72 13.71 -4.50
C VAL A 223 -12.31 13.12 -4.57
N VAL A 224 -12.17 11.79 -4.72
CA VAL A 224 -10.86 11.12 -4.93
C VAL A 224 -10.16 11.72 -6.15
N VAL A 225 -10.84 11.72 -7.30
CA VAL A 225 -10.26 12.21 -8.55
C VAL A 225 -9.89 13.70 -8.43
N ALA A 226 -10.76 14.53 -7.85
CA ALA A 226 -10.47 15.95 -7.63
C ALA A 226 -9.24 16.14 -6.72
N GLY A 227 -9.13 15.37 -5.63
CA GLY A 227 -7.99 15.39 -4.72
C GLY A 227 -6.68 15.02 -5.41
N LEU A 228 -6.68 13.96 -6.21
CA LEU A 228 -5.50 13.49 -6.96
C LEU A 228 -5.09 14.49 -8.05
N LEU A 229 -6.03 15.05 -8.79
CA LEU A 229 -5.72 16.08 -9.80
C LEU A 229 -5.17 17.35 -9.15
N TYR A 230 -5.73 17.76 -8.00
CA TYR A 230 -5.24 18.89 -7.22
C TYR A 230 -3.81 18.62 -6.70
N TYR A 231 -3.56 17.45 -6.14
CA TYR A 231 -2.22 17.02 -5.71
C TYR A 231 -1.23 17.08 -6.87
N ASN A 232 -1.57 16.46 -8.00
CA ASN A 232 -0.70 16.39 -9.17
C ASN A 232 -0.35 17.77 -9.74
N TYR A 233 -1.32 18.67 -9.80
CA TYR A 233 -1.10 20.05 -10.29
C TYR A 233 -0.07 20.80 -9.44
N PHE A 234 -0.08 20.63 -8.11
CA PHE A 234 0.86 21.31 -7.23
C PHE A 234 2.18 20.53 -7.05
N SER A 235 2.19 19.24 -7.26
CA SER A 235 3.42 18.43 -7.28
C SER A 235 4.31 18.81 -8.47
N SER A 236 3.74 18.90 -9.66
CA SER A 236 4.47 19.25 -10.90
C SER A 236 5.04 20.68 -10.93
N LYS A 237 4.55 21.57 -10.05
CA LYS A 237 5.07 22.94 -9.92
C LYS A 237 6.27 23.08 -8.99
N GLN A 238 6.55 22.07 -8.17
CA GLN A 238 7.74 22.09 -7.27
C GLN A 238 9.00 21.51 -7.94
N GLU A 239 8.83 20.76 -9.02
CA GLU A 239 9.96 20.20 -9.79
C GLU A 239 10.56 21.18 -10.83
N LYS A 240 9.94 22.33 -11.01
CA LYS A 240 10.43 23.46 -11.83
C LYS A 240 11.03 24.54 -10.95
#